data_51e6af5b8b73a2dd3d2e822c3530e3e2
#
_entry.id   51e6af5b8b73a2dd3d2e822c3530e3e2
#
_cell.length_a   1.000
_cell.length_b   1.000
_cell.length_c   1.000
_cell.angle_alpha   90.00
_cell.angle_beta   90.00
_cell.angle_gamma   90.00
#
_symmetry.space_group_name_H-M   'P 1'
#
loop_
_entity.id
_entity.type
_entity.pdbx_description
1 polymer ?
#
loop_
_entity_poly.entity_id
_entity_poly.type
_entity_poly.pdbx_seq_one_letter_code
_entity_poly.pdbx_strand_id
1 'polypeptide(L)'
;MNSFFITGVSALIFGAATTAHAQVVVVNKAISEMEVQAAQQAWCKALVDISATYTNSGQPAAKALAEKVIDAAYGYQMGAVLFKPTLTVNPQTFRTTRAGALSYFVGGDPTFPKDTGFALKGWSKCEVANAGIFIVGDSATTMGKVNFTGKDGKVTAVDKTWNFVKDDAGKLRIVVHHSSLEYAAN
;
A
#
# COMPACT_ATOMS: atom_id res chain seq x y z
N MET A 1 62.54 -49.41 52.50
CA MET A 1 61.78 -49.95 51.33
C MET A 1 60.38 -49.42 51.43
N ASN A 2 60.03 -48.29 50.77
CA ASN A 2 58.76 -47.65 50.84
C ASN A 2 58.07 -47.73 49.45
N SER A 3 56.99 -48.49 49.37
CA SER A 3 56.19 -48.57 48.18
C SER A 3 55.11 -47.49 48.24
N PHE A 4 55.13 -46.56 47.24
CA PHE A 4 54.06 -45.60 47.05
C PHE A 4 53.01 -46.19 46.09
N PHE A 5 51.75 -46.27 46.56
CA PHE A 5 50.60 -46.58 45.71
C PHE A 5 50.07 -45.25 45.17
N ILE A 6 50.04 -45.10 43.86
CA ILE A 6 49.37 -43.99 43.18
C ILE A 6 47.97 -44.46 42.77
N THR A 7 46.96 -43.93 43.42
CA THR A 7 45.56 -44.12 43.04
C THR A 7 45.19 -43.09 41.95
N GLY A 8 44.98 -43.57 40.72
CA GLY A 8 44.50 -42.75 39.63
C GLY A 8 42.97 -42.53 39.77
N VAL A 9 42.58 -41.26 39.86
CA VAL A 9 41.15 -40.82 39.79
C VAL A 9 40.81 -40.55 38.32
N SER A 10 40.01 -41.43 37.69
CA SER A 10 39.45 -41.20 36.35
C SER A 10 38.22 -40.27 36.46
N ALA A 11 38.36 -39.04 36.01
CA ALA A 11 37.24 -38.13 35.88
C ALA A 11 36.42 -38.47 34.62
N LEU A 12 35.19 -38.94 34.79
CA LEU A 12 34.20 -39.12 33.72
C LEU A 12 33.63 -37.73 33.37
N ILE A 13 33.98 -37.22 32.19
CA ILE A 13 33.39 -36.01 31.60
C ILE A 13 32.08 -36.41 30.93
N PHE A 14 30.95 -36.12 31.57
CA PHE A 14 29.62 -36.20 30.91
C PHE A 14 29.49 -35.00 29.93
N GLY A 15 29.71 -35.24 28.67
CA GLY A 15 29.38 -34.26 27.61
C GLY A 15 27.88 -34.11 27.50
N ALA A 16 27.33 -32.98 27.93
CA ALA A 16 25.94 -32.64 27.64
C ALA A 16 25.79 -32.35 26.15
N ALA A 17 25.16 -33.25 25.42
CA ALA A 17 24.78 -33.02 24.02
C ALA A 17 23.65 -31.97 24.00
N THR A 18 23.98 -30.72 23.66
CA THR A 18 22.98 -29.69 23.39
C THR A 18 22.30 -30.03 22.05
N THR A 19 21.07 -30.50 22.10
CA THR A 19 20.24 -30.65 20.90
C THR A 19 19.90 -29.27 20.37
N ALA A 20 20.56 -28.84 19.31
CA ALA A 20 20.20 -27.64 18.57
C ALA A 20 18.81 -27.88 17.96
N HIS A 21 17.77 -27.29 18.52
CA HIS A 21 16.45 -27.26 17.91
C HIS A 21 16.51 -26.33 16.70
N ALA A 22 16.28 -26.86 15.54
CA ALA A 22 16.13 -26.04 14.32
C ALA A 22 14.91 -25.10 14.54
N GLN A 23 15.15 -23.80 14.45
CA GLN A 23 14.08 -22.81 14.55
C GLN A 23 13.19 -22.92 13.31
N VAL A 24 11.91 -23.24 13.52
CA VAL A 24 10.94 -23.28 12.42
C VAL A 24 10.69 -21.86 11.93
N VAL A 25 10.97 -21.59 10.66
CA VAL A 25 10.64 -20.33 10.00
C VAL A 25 9.22 -20.46 9.47
N VAL A 26 8.30 -19.67 10.02
CA VAL A 26 6.90 -19.59 9.56
C VAL A 26 6.74 -18.32 8.75
N VAL A 27 6.38 -18.46 7.46
CA VAL A 27 5.99 -17.34 6.59
C VAL A 27 4.47 -17.33 6.51
N ASN A 28 3.86 -16.27 7.02
CA ASN A 28 2.41 -16.07 6.95
C ASN A 28 2.11 -14.84 6.08
N LYS A 29 1.52 -15.05 4.91
CA LYS A 29 1.09 -13.98 3.99
C LYS A 29 -0.39 -13.58 4.18
N ALA A 30 -1.12 -14.17 5.14
CA ALA A 30 -2.50 -13.80 5.40
C ALA A 30 -2.63 -12.31 5.70
N ILE A 31 -3.66 -11.69 5.11
CA ILE A 31 -4.00 -10.29 5.34
C ILE A 31 -5.00 -10.22 6.49
N SER A 32 -4.87 -9.22 7.35
CA SER A 32 -5.85 -8.88 8.38
C SER A 32 -6.69 -7.66 7.98
N GLU A 33 -7.88 -7.53 8.55
CA GLU A 33 -8.72 -6.34 8.39
C GLU A 33 -7.98 -5.06 8.80
N MET A 34 -7.22 -5.10 9.89
CA MET A 34 -6.43 -3.98 10.39
C MET A 34 -5.39 -3.50 9.37
N GLU A 35 -4.70 -4.43 8.67
CA GLU A 35 -3.74 -4.08 7.63
C GLU A 35 -4.43 -3.40 6.44
N VAL A 36 -5.62 -3.87 6.04
CA VAL A 36 -6.41 -3.26 4.96
C VAL A 36 -6.82 -1.84 5.33
N GLN A 37 -7.39 -1.64 6.51
CA GLN A 37 -7.81 -0.33 6.99
C GLN A 37 -6.63 0.63 7.11
N ALA A 38 -5.48 0.17 7.63
CA ALA A 38 -4.26 0.95 7.71
C ALA A 38 -3.75 1.37 6.33
N ALA A 39 -3.78 0.47 5.34
CA ALA A 39 -3.38 0.78 3.96
C ALA A 39 -4.32 1.83 3.32
N GLN A 40 -5.62 1.75 3.55
CA GLN A 40 -6.60 2.73 3.10
C GLN A 40 -6.38 4.11 3.74
N GLN A 41 -6.15 4.15 5.04
CA GLN A 41 -5.85 5.39 5.77
C GLN A 41 -4.53 6.02 5.31
N ALA A 42 -3.50 5.20 5.08
CA ALA A 42 -2.21 5.67 4.56
C ALA A 42 -2.36 6.26 3.15
N TRP A 43 -3.18 5.64 2.29
CA TRP A 43 -3.48 6.16 0.96
C TRP A 43 -4.21 7.52 1.04
N CYS A 44 -5.21 7.65 1.90
CA CYS A 44 -5.92 8.89 2.15
C CYS A 44 -5.00 10.01 2.66
N LYS A 45 -4.17 9.70 3.66
CA LYS A 45 -3.18 10.64 4.18
C LYS A 45 -2.22 11.10 3.08
N ALA A 46 -1.69 10.17 2.29
CA ALA A 46 -0.77 10.48 1.21
C ALA A 46 -1.39 11.42 0.15
N LEU A 47 -2.67 11.23 -0.20
CA LEU A 47 -3.37 12.13 -1.12
C LEU A 47 -3.44 13.56 -0.58
N VAL A 48 -3.77 13.73 0.69
CA VAL A 48 -3.82 15.04 1.37
C VAL A 48 -2.42 15.65 1.46
N ASP A 49 -1.41 14.85 1.81
CA ASP A 49 -0.01 15.31 1.88
C ASP A 49 0.50 15.80 0.51
N ILE A 50 0.19 15.09 -0.58
CA ILE A 50 0.56 15.53 -1.95
C ILE A 50 -0.13 16.85 -2.28
N SER A 51 -1.41 16.98 -1.92
CA SER A 51 -2.18 18.21 -2.13
C SER A 51 -1.59 19.40 -1.37
N ALA A 52 -1.21 19.20 -0.11
CA ALA A 52 -0.56 20.19 0.72
C ALA A 52 0.84 20.55 0.19
N THR A 53 1.62 19.55 -0.21
CA THR A 53 2.95 19.74 -0.80
C THR A 53 2.87 20.56 -2.09
N TYR A 54 1.88 20.31 -2.93
CA TYR A 54 1.65 21.13 -4.13
C TYR A 54 1.40 22.58 -3.79
N THR A 55 0.55 22.84 -2.80
CA THR A 55 0.22 24.21 -2.37
C THR A 55 1.45 24.95 -1.83
N ASN A 56 2.28 24.27 -1.06
CA ASN A 56 3.39 24.91 -0.33
C ASN A 56 4.69 24.95 -1.12
N SER A 57 4.93 23.99 -2.03
CA SER A 57 6.22 23.77 -2.66
C SER A 57 6.13 23.51 -4.19
N GLY A 58 4.93 23.59 -4.77
CA GLY A 58 4.70 23.45 -6.20
C GLY A 58 4.74 22.03 -6.73
N GLN A 59 4.51 21.90 -8.05
CA GLN A 59 4.35 20.61 -8.72
C GLN A 59 5.58 19.69 -8.65
N PRO A 60 6.83 20.17 -8.79
CA PRO A 60 7.99 19.26 -8.73
C PRO A 60 8.10 18.53 -7.40
N ALA A 61 7.84 19.22 -6.28
CA ALA A 61 7.85 18.60 -4.95
C ALA A 61 6.67 17.63 -4.76
N ALA A 62 5.47 18.00 -5.20
CA ALA A 62 4.30 17.12 -5.17
C ALA A 62 4.50 15.87 -6.04
N LYS A 63 5.14 15.99 -7.22
CA LYS A 63 5.48 14.87 -8.09
C LYS A 63 6.46 13.92 -7.41
N ALA A 64 7.54 14.43 -6.82
CA ALA A 64 8.51 13.60 -6.10
C ALA A 64 7.89 12.84 -4.92
N LEU A 65 6.92 13.45 -4.21
CA LEU A 65 6.17 12.76 -3.16
C LEU A 65 5.23 11.70 -3.75
N ALA A 66 4.50 12.02 -4.83
CA ALA A 66 3.58 11.09 -5.49
C ALA A 66 4.31 9.85 -6.03
N GLU A 67 5.51 10.00 -6.58
CA GLU A 67 6.36 8.90 -7.03
C GLU A 67 6.64 7.91 -5.89
N LYS A 68 7.07 8.42 -4.72
CA LYS A 68 7.32 7.59 -3.53
C LYS A 68 6.05 6.88 -3.04
N VAL A 69 4.92 7.58 -3.04
CA VAL A 69 3.64 7.02 -2.63
C VAL A 69 3.20 5.90 -3.58
N ILE A 70 3.29 6.11 -4.88
CA ILE A 70 2.92 5.10 -5.88
C ILE A 70 3.81 3.86 -5.72
N ASP A 71 5.12 4.03 -5.57
CA ASP A 71 6.07 2.92 -5.39
C ASP A 71 5.84 2.15 -4.08
N ALA A 72 5.37 2.83 -3.04
CA ALA A 72 5.08 2.20 -1.75
C ALA A 72 3.71 1.52 -1.69
N ALA A 73 2.67 2.09 -2.32
CA ALA A 73 1.30 1.65 -2.17
C ALA A 73 0.81 0.73 -3.29
N TYR A 74 1.30 0.90 -4.52
CA TYR A 74 0.80 0.16 -5.68
C TYR A 74 1.74 -0.98 -6.10
N GLY A 75 1.16 -2.00 -6.72
CA GLY A 75 1.87 -3.21 -7.16
C GLY A 75 2.47 -3.12 -8.57
N TYR A 76 2.83 -1.95 -9.10
CA TYR A 76 3.37 -1.82 -10.46
C TYR A 76 4.68 -2.59 -10.67
N GLN A 77 5.44 -2.86 -9.61
CA GLN A 77 6.62 -3.72 -9.66
C GLN A 77 6.28 -5.21 -9.82
N MET A 78 5.02 -5.59 -9.54
CA MET A 78 4.54 -6.97 -9.67
C MET A 78 3.85 -7.22 -11.02
N GLY A 79 3.48 -6.15 -11.73
CA GLY A 79 2.77 -6.21 -13.01
C GLY A 79 1.84 -5.02 -13.23
N ALA A 80 0.91 -5.15 -14.16
CA ALA A 80 -0.10 -4.12 -14.40
C ALA A 80 -1.06 -3.99 -13.22
N VAL A 81 -1.28 -2.77 -12.75
CA VAL A 81 -2.34 -2.47 -11.79
C VAL A 81 -3.62 -2.13 -12.55
N LEU A 82 -4.74 -2.75 -12.17
CA LEU A 82 -6.04 -2.50 -12.79
C LEU A 82 -6.64 -1.21 -12.21
N PHE A 83 -6.12 -0.09 -12.68
CA PHE A 83 -6.52 1.22 -12.18
C PHE A 83 -7.45 1.94 -13.16
N LYS A 84 -8.70 2.14 -12.74
CA LYS A 84 -9.68 3.05 -13.35
C LYS A 84 -9.89 4.23 -12.42
N PRO A 85 -9.23 5.37 -12.69
CA PRO A 85 -9.41 6.59 -11.89
C PRO A 85 -10.80 7.22 -12.04
N THR A 86 -11.17 8.12 -11.13
CA THR A 86 -12.48 8.79 -11.10
C THR A 86 -12.70 9.69 -12.31
N LEU A 87 -11.72 10.55 -12.63
CA LEU A 87 -11.88 11.68 -13.56
C LEU A 87 -11.17 11.48 -14.91
N THR A 88 -10.88 10.24 -15.28
CA THR A 88 -10.33 9.95 -16.61
C THR A 88 -11.42 9.89 -17.66
N VAL A 89 -11.01 10.22 -18.89
CA VAL A 89 -11.90 10.26 -20.05
C VAL A 89 -11.34 9.44 -21.22
N ASN A 90 -12.24 9.01 -22.11
CA ASN A 90 -11.90 8.28 -23.32
C ASN A 90 -10.92 9.10 -24.20
N PRO A 91 -9.94 8.46 -24.91
CA PRO A 91 -9.67 7.01 -24.94
C PRO A 91 -8.82 6.47 -23.79
N GLN A 92 -8.22 7.32 -22.97
CA GLN A 92 -7.28 6.94 -21.92
C GLN A 92 -7.97 6.82 -20.57
N THR A 93 -8.93 5.91 -20.47
CA THR A 93 -9.73 5.72 -19.23
C THR A 93 -8.96 4.99 -18.15
N PHE A 94 -8.07 4.07 -18.51
CA PHE A 94 -7.37 3.20 -17.56
C PHE A 94 -5.90 3.61 -17.41
N ARG A 95 -5.32 3.38 -16.23
CA ARG A 95 -3.93 3.69 -15.87
C ARG A 95 -3.20 2.44 -15.40
N THR A 96 -2.97 1.50 -16.33
CA THR A 96 -2.36 0.20 -16.02
C THR A 96 -0.84 0.25 -15.84
N THR A 97 -0.23 1.41 -16.06
CA THR A 97 1.21 1.65 -15.88
C THR A 97 1.48 2.66 -14.77
N ARG A 98 2.66 2.55 -14.15
CA ARG A 98 3.14 3.49 -13.14
C ARG A 98 3.15 4.94 -13.64
N ALA A 99 3.62 5.17 -14.87
CA ALA A 99 3.64 6.50 -15.47
C ALA A 99 2.23 7.07 -15.63
N GLY A 100 1.27 6.25 -16.10
CA GLY A 100 -0.12 6.67 -16.23
C GLY A 100 -0.77 6.99 -14.89
N ALA A 101 -0.46 6.25 -13.82
CA ALA A 101 -0.93 6.56 -12.48
C ALA A 101 -0.34 7.88 -11.96
N LEU A 102 0.97 8.09 -12.15
CA LEU A 102 1.64 9.32 -11.75
C LEU A 102 1.03 10.53 -12.47
N SER A 103 0.82 10.42 -13.78
CA SER A 103 0.16 11.46 -14.57
C SER A 103 -1.23 11.80 -14.03
N TYR A 104 -2.05 10.79 -13.72
CA TYR A 104 -3.37 11.04 -13.14
C TYR A 104 -3.30 11.81 -11.83
N PHE A 105 -2.36 11.47 -10.94
CA PHE A 105 -2.27 12.13 -9.63
C PHE A 105 -1.69 13.54 -9.71
N VAL A 106 -0.69 13.80 -10.55
CA VAL A 106 0.03 15.09 -10.53
C VAL A 106 0.14 15.80 -11.88
N GLY A 107 -0.45 15.26 -12.94
CA GLY A 107 -0.43 15.86 -14.28
C GLY A 107 0.97 15.95 -14.90
N GLY A 108 1.06 16.67 -16.00
CA GLY A 108 2.33 17.09 -16.61
C GLY A 108 3.02 16.06 -17.50
N ASP A 109 2.40 14.91 -17.76
CA ASP A 109 2.89 13.94 -18.76
C ASP A 109 2.20 14.19 -20.10
N PRO A 110 2.95 14.53 -21.18
CA PRO A 110 2.37 14.79 -22.49
C PRO A 110 1.66 13.57 -23.11
N THR A 111 1.98 12.36 -22.64
CA THR A 111 1.29 11.14 -23.06
C THR A 111 -0.17 11.11 -22.58
N PHE A 112 -0.47 11.83 -21.49
CA PHE A 112 -1.81 11.93 -20.89
C PHE A 112 -2.26 13.41 -20.80
N PRO A 113 -2.49 14.08 -21.91
CA PRO A 113 -2.66 15.55 -21.96
C PRO A 113 -3.91 16.05 -21.22
N LYS A 114 -4.86 15.17 -20.90
CA LYS A 114 -6.09 15.51 -20.19
C LYS A 114 -5.95 15.36 -18.66
N ASP A 115 -4.83 14.86 -18.16
CA ASP A 115 -4.59 14.71 -16.73
C ASP A 115 -4.19 16.07 -16.13
N THR A 116 -5.02 16.56 -15.21
CA THR A 116 -4.78 17.85 -14.52
C THR A 116 -4.22 17.69 -13.10
N GLY A 117 -3.99 16.43 -12.68
CA GLY A 117 -3.50 16.11 -11.34
C GLY A 117 -4.62 16.05 -10.30
N PHE A 118 -5.19 14.86 -10.11
CA PHE A 118 -6.25 14.65 -9.11
C PHE A 118 -5.79 15.03 -7.70
N ALA A 119 -4.55 14.68 -7.34
CA ALA A 119 -3.99 15.01 -6.02
C ALA A 119 -3.67 16.50 -5.83
N LEU A 120 -3.68 17.30 -6.90
CA LEU A 120 -3.38 18.74 -6.85
C LEU A 120 -4.62 19.62 -6.64
N LYS A 121 -5.80 19.02 -6.45
CA LYS A 121 -7.08 19.74 -6.36
C LYS A 121 -7.37 20.40 -5.00
N GLY A 122 -6.40 20.46 -4.09
CA GLY A 122 -6.56 21.13 -2.80
C GLY A 122 -7.33 20.30 -1.78
N TRP A 123 -7.17 18.98 -1.79
CA TRP A 123 -7.78 18.11 -0.80
C TRP A 123 -7.24 18.39 0.61
N SER A 124 -8.12 18.66 1.55
CA SER A 124 -7.81 18.91 2.96
C SER A 124 -8.15 17.72 3.87
N LYS A 125 -9.05 16.83 3.42
CA LYS A 125 -9.44 15.63 4.15
C LYS A 125 -9.80 14.51 3.17
N CYS A 126 -9.56 13.27 3.61
CA CYS A 126 -9.95 12.06 2.89
C CYS A 126 -10.41 11.02 3.90
N GLU A 127 -11.59 10.43 3.69
CA GLU A 127 -12.21 9.45 4.59
C GLU A 127 -12.72 8.27 3.82
N VAL A 128 -12.44 7.06 4.32
CA VAL A 128 -12.90 5.80 3.75
C VAL A 128 -14.06 5.26 4.59
N ALA A 129 -15.14 4.87 3.91
CA ALA A 129 -16.27 4.16 4.50
C ALA A 129 -16.49 2.86 3.72
N ASN A 130 -15.98 1.74 4.26
CA ASN A 130 -16.15 0.43 3.64
C ASN A 130 -17.61 -0.04 3.78
N ALA A 131 -18.22 -0.46 2.68
CA ALA A 131 -19.45 -1.26 2.69
C ALA A 131 -19.15 -2.73 2.98
N GLY A 132 -17.97 -3.21 2.59
CA GLY A 132 -17.49 -4.56 2.86
C GLY A 132 -16.01 -4.73 2.58
N ILE A 133 -15.42 -5.69 3.30
CA ILE A 133 -14.04 -6.17 3.11
C ILE A 133 -14.11 -7.69 3.00
N PHE A 134 -13.60 -8.24 1.90
CA PHE A 134 -13.51 -9.68 1.67
C PHE A 134 -12.04 -10.09 1.64
N ILE A 135 -11.63 -10.94 2.59
CA ILE A 135 -10.23 -11.38 2.76
C ILE A 135 -10.15 -12.88 2.50
N VAL A 136 -9.20 -13.27 1.65
CA VAL A 136 -8.85 -14.67 1.42
C VAL A 136 -7.33 -14.82 1.28
N GLY A 137 -6.71 -15.46 2.27
CA GLY A 137 -5.26 -15.67 2.29
C GLY A 137 -4.48 -14.35 2.20
N ASP A 138 -3.71 -14.20 1.14
CA ASP A 138 -2.85 -13.05 0.85
C ASP A 138 -3.51 -11.98 -0.03
N SER A 139 -4.84 -12.06 -0.23
CA SER A 139 -5.61 -11.11 -1.02
C SER A 139 -6.79 -10.54 -0.22
N ALA A 140 -7.06 -9.25 -0.39
CA ALA A 140 -8.20 -8.57 0.22
C ALA A 140 -8.86 -7.62 -0.77
N THR A 141 -10.17 -7.75 -0.95
CA THR A 141 -10.97 -6.86 -1.78
C THR A 141 -11.88 -6.01 -0.90
N THR A 142 -11.96 -4.72 -1.17
CA THR A 142 -12.86 -3.79 -0.47
C THR A 142 -13.77 -3.09 -1.44
N MET A 143 -14.97 -2.76 -0.97
CA MET A 143 -15.93 -1.92 -1.68
C MET A 143 -16.56 -0.94 -0.70
N GLY A 144 -16.75 0.30 -1.13
CA GLY A 144 -17.34 1.34 -0.29
C GLY A 144 -17.21 2.71 -0.91
N LYS A 145 -17.21 3.73 -0.06
CA LYS A 145 -17.09 5.13 -0.46
C LYS A 145 -15.79 5.75 0.04
N VAL A 146 -15.30 6.74 -0.71
CA VAL A 146 -14.28 7.66 -0.24
C VAL A 146 -14.76 9.09 -0.41
N ASN A 147 -14.73 9.84 0.67
CA ASN A 147 -15.10 11.24 0.71
C ASN A 147 -13.85 12.11 0.70
N PHE A 148 -13.74 12.99 -0.28
CA PHE A 148 -12.66 13.97 -0.40
C PHE A 148 -13.23 15.34 -0.07
N THR A 149 -12.69 16.02 0.95
CA THR A 149 -13.05 17.40 1.29
C THR A 149 -12.03 18.34 0.68
N GLY A 150 -12.48 19.29 -0.13
CA GLY A 150 -11.66 20.37 -0.67
C GLY A 150 -11.37 21.46 0.38
N LYS A 151 -10.47 22.40 0.06
CA LYS A 151 -10.19 23.57 0.90
C LYS A 151 -11.41 24.48 1.08
N ASP A 152 -12.36 24.45 0.16
CA ASP A 152 -13.63 25.18 0.21
C ASP A 152 -14.70 24.49 1.08
N GLY A 153 -14.36 23.37 1.71
CA GLY A 153 -15.26 22.56 2.52
C GLY A 153 -16.19 21.65 1.73
N LYS A 154 -16.19 21.72 0.39
CA LYS A 154 -17.02 20.83 -0.43
C LYS A 154 -16.54 19.42 -0.40
N VAL A 155 -17.47 18.48 -0.31
CA VAL A 155 -17.19 17.04 -0.31
C VAL A 155 -17.48 16.46 -1.70
N THR A 156 -16.52 15.71 -2.22
CA THR A 156 -16.71 14.85 -3.39
C THR A 156 -16.72 13.40 -2.93
N ALA A 157 -17.87 12.76 -2.99
CA ALA A 157 -18.02 11.34 -2.71
C ALA A 157 -17.78 10.51 -3.99
N VAL A 158 -17.08 9.40 -3.85
CA VAL A 158 -16.86 8.45 -4.93
C VAL A 158 -17.09 7.02 -4.46
N ASP A 159 -17.59 6.17 -5.35
CA ASP A 159 -17.56 4.73 -5.15
C ASP A 159 -16.14 4.22 -5.39
N LYS A 160 -15.70 3.33 -4.52
CA LYS A 160 -14.33 2.85 -4.50
C LYS A 160 -14.26 1.35 -4.32
N THR A 161 -13.50 0.70 -5.19
CA THR A 161 -13.11 -0.69 -5.03
C THR A 161 -11.59 -0.79 -5.07
N TRP A 162 -11.01 -1.45 -4.08
CA TRP A 162 -9.61 -1.83 -4.06
C TRP A 162 -9.45 -3.34 -3.95
N ASN A 163 -8.41 -3.87 -4.58
CA ASN A 163 -7.85 -5.16 -4.20
C ASN A 163 -6.40 -4.96 -3.79
N PHE A 164 -6.08 -5.56 -2.66
CA PHE A 164 -4.74 -5.58 -2.06
C PHE A 164 -4.19 -6.99 -2.10
N VAL A 165 -2.89 -7.12 -2.36
CA VAL A 165 -2.14 -8.37 -2.20
C VAL A 165 -0.86 -8.10 -1.41
N LYS A 166 -0.34 -9.11 -0.70
CA LYS A 166 0.99 -9.03 -0.10
C LYS A 166 2.06 -9.38 -1.13
N ASP A 167 3.06 -8.51 -1.25
CA ASP A 167 4.26 -8.81 -2.03
C ASP A 167 5.19 -9.81 -1.29
N ASP A 168 6.32 -10.15 -1.88
CA ASP A 168 7.28 -11.09 -1.28
C ASP A 168 7.92 -10.57 0.01
N ALA A 169 7.93 -9.26 0.22
CA ALA A 169 8.37 -8.63 1.46
C ALA A 169 7.23 -8.50 2.50
N GLY A 170 6.05 -9.06 2.24
CA GLY A 170 4.89 -8.99 3.13
C GLY A 170 4.20 -7.63 3.18
N LYS A 171 4.46 -6.72 2.22
CA LYS A 171 3.83 -5.40 2.14
C LYS A 171 2.54 -5.47 1.32
N LEU A 172 1.48 -4.81 1.80
CA LEU A 172 0.26 -4.67 1.03
C LEU A 172 0.48 -3.77 -0.17
N ARG A 173 0.05 -4.25 -1.35
CA ARG A 173 0.11 -3.54 -2.62
C ARG A 173 -1.27 -3.47 -3.24
N ILE A 174 -1.67 -2.29 -3.70
CA ILE A 174 -2.89 -2.10 -4.48
C ILE A 174 -2.65 -2.65 -5.88
N VAL A 175 -3.44 -3.65 -6.29
CA VAL A 175 -3.41 -4.26 -7.63
C VAL A 175 -4.69 -3.97 -8.42
N VAL A 176 -5.79 -3.64 -7.72
CA VAL A 176 -7.01 -3.08 -8.33
C VAL A 176 -7.36 -1.78 -7.62
N HIS A 177 -7.66 -0.73 -8.38
CA HIS A 177 -8.15 0.54 -7.89
C HIS A 177 -9.20 1.09 -8.85
N HIS A 178 -10.46 0.83 -8.57
CA HIS A 178 -11.57 1.41 -9.33
C HIS A 178 -12.19 2.56 -8.54
N SER A 179 -12.47 3.65 -9.22
CA SER A 179 -13.18 4.78 -8.65
C SER A 179 -14.12 5.41 -9.69
N SER A 180 -15.33 5.74 -9.26
CA SER A 180 -16.35 6.43 -10.05
C SER A 180 -17.09 7.46 -9.21
N LEU A 181 -17.63 8.48 -9.86
CA LEU A 181 -18.66 9.31 -9.24
C LEU A 181 -19.91 8.47 -9.01
N GLU A 182 -20.68 8.82 -8.01
CA GLU A 182 -22.00 8.24 -7.79
C GLU A 182 -22.91 8.56 -8.98
N TYR A 183 -23.71 7.58 -9.37
CA TYR A 183 -24.74 7.82 -10.37
C TYR A 183 -25.84 8.70 -9.75
N ALA A 184 -26.10 9.84 -10.38
CA ALA A 184 -27.24 10.67 -10.04
C ALA A 184 -28.42 10.29 -10.96
N ALA A 185 -29.50 9.75 -10.38
CA ALA A 185 -30.75 9.56 -11.11
C ALA A 185 -31.34 10.94 -11.41
N ASN A 186 -31.73 11.16 -12.70
CA ASN A 186 -32.43 12.37 -13.14
C ASN A 186 -33.89 12.33 -12.68
#